data_c628a13cfec720437f552c3ad0b85dc5
#
_entry.id   c628a13cfec720437f552c3ad0b85dc5
#
_cell.length_a   1.000
_cell.length_b   1.000
_cell.length_c   1.000
_cell.angle_alpha   90.00
_cell.angle_beta   90.00
_cell.angle_gamma   90.00
#
_symmetry.space_group_name_H-M   'P 1'
#
loop_
_entity.id
_entity.type
_entity.pdbx_description
1 polymer ?
#
loop_
_entity_poly.entity_id
_entity_poly.type
_entity_poly.pdbx_seq_one_letter_code
_entity_poly.pdbx_strand_id
1 'polypeptide(L)'
;MDISDLSKNLFPLIILAVIVVVRIFFRRRRGDGTQVEMITGLLSEINHNQKLMETFNLHWQVKTFKTGSWNRNKAKLDFLNQPLQTALSDAFSIAGDFNQEITAAKKYKSSSYLASISVDKLRKPLATSKQGLDEWLQENMGRAMLKKRRGLFGR
;
A
#
# COMPACT_ATOMS: atom_id res chain seq x y z
N MET A 1 57.12 -7.81 9.78
CA MET A 1 55.73 -7.68 9.33
C MET A 1 55.48 -6.20 9.10
N ASP A 2 55.51 -5.76 7.82
CA ASP A 2 55.57 -4.35 7.46
C ASP A 2 54.21 -3.66 7.62
N ILE A 3 54.19 -2.56 8.37
CA ILE A 3 52.98 -1.72 8.62
C ILE A 3 52.40 -1.17 7.32
N SER A 4 53.23 -1.08 6.26
CA SER A 4 52.83 -0.62 4.92
C SER A 4 51.88 -1.58 4.18
N ASP A 5 51.96 -2.89 4.43
CA ASP A 5 51.07 -3.89 3.81
C ASP A 5 49.73 -4.01 4.51
N LEU A 6 49.68 -3.68 5.82
CA LEU A 6 48.46 -3.62 6.57
C LEU A 6 47.55 -2.46 6.08
N SER A 7 48.16 -1.30 5.75
CA SER A 7 47.40 -0.13 5.31
C SER A 7 46.79 -0.32 3.92
N LYS A 8 47.44 -1.05 3.03
CA LYS A 8 46.92 -1.35 1.67
C LYS A 8 45.69 -2.24 1.68
N ASN A 9 45.60 -3.15 2.67
CA ASN A 9 44.45 -4.05 2.79
C ASN A 9 43.30 -3.47 3.64
N LEU A 10 43.57 -2.51 4.52
CA LEU A 10 42.57 -1.82 5.34
C LEU A 10 41.74 -0.79 4.55
N PHE A 11 42.34 -0.14 3.57
CA PHE A 11 41.68 0.90 2.78
C PHE A 11 40.44 0.39 2.01
N PRO A 12 40.49 -0.74 1.28
CA PRO A 12 39.31 -1.29 0.62
C PRO A 12 38.23 -1.77 1.61
N LEU A 13 38.62 -2.26 2.80
CA LEU A 13 37.69 -2.68 3.86
C LEU A 13 36.93 -1.47 4.45
N ILE A 14 37.58 -0.34 4.66
CA ILE A 14 36.95 0.90 5.12
C ILE A 14 35.99 1.43 4.09
N ILE A 15 36.34 1.43 2.81
CA ILE A 15 35.43 1.85 1.72
C ILE A 15 34.20 0.95 1.68
N LEU A 16 34.38 -0.36 1.81
CA LEU A 16 33.27 -1.31 1.81
C LEU A 16 32.35 -1.11 3.02
N ALA A 17 32.89 -0.86 4.20
CA ALA A 17 32.14 -0.54 5.40
C ALA A 17 31.35 0.77 5.23
N VAL A 18 31.95 1.82 4.67
CA VAL A 18 31.27 3.09 4.39
C VAL A 18 30.12 2.90 3.38
N ILE A 19 30.34 2.13 2.31
CA ILE A 19 29.29 1.83 1.32
C ILE A 19 28.12 1.09 1.98
N VAL A 20 28.38 0.11 2.84
CA VAL A 20 27.35 -0.64 3.57
C VAL A 20 26.57 0.29 4.50
N VAL A 21 27.24 1.13 5.28
CA VAL A 21 26.60 2.10 6.20
C VAL A 21 25.74 3.11 5.41
N VAL A 22 26.29 3.66 4.32
CA VAL A 22 25.56 4.58 3.44
C VAL A 22 24.33 3.89 2.84
N ARG A 23 24.46 2.65 2.38
CA ARG A 23 23.35 1.86 1.81
C ARG A 23 22.26 1.57 2.83
N ILE A 24 22.63 1.24 4.08
CA ILE A 24 21.68 1.02 5.20
C ILE A 24 20.97 2.35 5.53
N PHE A 25 21.69 3.46 5.57
CA PHE A 25 21.14 4.78 5.89
C PHE A 25 20.17 5.29 4.81
N PHE A 26 20.51 5.10 3.53
CA PHE A 26 19.62 5.44 2.40
C PHE A 26 18.42 4.50 2.32
N ARG A 27 18.59 3.21 2.68
CA ARG A 27 17.48 2.25 2.72
C ARG A 27 16.46 2.61 3.81
N ARG A 28 16.91 3.06 4.98
CA ARG A 28 16.03 3.56 6.06
C ARG A 28 15.28 4.84 5.68
N ARG A 29 15.94 5.79 4.97
CA ARG A 29 15.28 7.02 4.50
C ARG A 29 14.27 6.80 3.38
N ARG A 30 14.49 5.82 2.51
CA ARG A 30 13.53 5.45 1.45
C ARG A 30 12.31 4.68 2.02
N GLY A 31 12.44 4.05 3.17
CA GLY A 31 11.38 3.26 3.79
C GLY A 31 10.13 4.08 4.09
N ASP A 32 10.27 5.22 4.76
CA ASP A 32 9.13 6.03 5.21
C ASP A 32 8.34 6.64 4.03
N GLY A 33 9.04 7.13 3.00
CA GLY A 33 8.41 7.66 1.78
C GLY A 33 7.68 6.59 0.97
N THR A 34 8.25 5.40 0.88
CA THR A 34 7.65 4.26 0.17
C THR A 34 6.41 3.74 0.88
N GLN A 35 6.38 3.72 2.22
CA GLN A 35 5.21 3.29 2.98
C GLN A 35 4.04 4.26 2.81
N VAL A 36 4.28 5.57 2.95
CA VAL A 36 3.25 6.61 2.72
C VAL A 36 2.70 6.53 1.30
N GLU A 37 3.57 6.32 0.30
CA GLU A 37 3.15 6.18 -1.09
C GLU A 37 2.29 4.91 -1.31
N MET A 38 2.67 3.77 -0.71
CA MET A 38 1.86 2.55 -0.75
C MET A 38 0.48 2.76 -0.12
N ILE A 39 0.41 3.38 1.05
CA ILE A 39 -0.84 3.65 1.76
C ILE A 39 -1.71 4.61 0.97
N THR A 40 -1.14 5.67 0.42
CA THR A 40 -1.87 6.63 -0.44
C THR A 40 -2.43 5.95 -1.69
N GLY A 41 -1.67 5.04 -2.29
CA GLY A 41 -2.13 4.23 -3.42
C GLY A 41 -3.30 3.32 -3.07
N LEU A 42 -3.25 2.65 -1.91
CA LEU A 42 -4.33 1.81 -1.41
C LEU A 42 -5.59 2.63 -1.09
N LEU A 43 -5.45 3.79 -0.43
CA LEU A 43 -6.56 4.71 -0.17
C LEU A 43 -7.22 5.22 -1.45
N SER A 44 -6.42 5.53 -2.46
CA SER A 44 -6.95 5.93 -3.77
C SER A 44 -7.81 4.83 -4.41
N GLU A 45 -7.38 3.56 -4.32
CA GLU A 45 -8.15 2.42 -4.80
C GLU A 45 -9.43 2.20 -3.98
N ILE A 46 -9.33 2.26 -2.66
CA ILE A 46 -10.50 2.11 -1.76
C ILE A 46 -11.54 3.21 -2.04
N ASN A 47 -11.12 4.47 -2.13
CA ASN A 47 -12.01 5.58 -2.45
C ASN A 47 -12.69 5.41 -3.83
N HIS A 48 -11.93 4.93 -4.83
CA HIS A 48 -12.49 4.64 -6.14
C HIS A 48 -13.52 3.50 -6.07
N ASN A 49 -13.22 2.43 -5.33
CA ASN A 49 -14.08 1.27 -5.18
C ASN A 49 -15.36 1.62 -4.39
N GLN A 50 -15.28 2.49 -3.38
CA GLN A 50 -16.46 3.00 -2.68
C GLN A 50 -17.39 3.78 -3.63
N LYS A 51 -16.85 4.69 -4.43
CA LYS A 51 -17.64 5.43 -5.44
C LYS A 51 -18.25 4.50 -6.49
N LEU A 52 -17.51 3.49 -6.92
CA LEU A 52 -18.03 2.51 -7.87
C LEU A 52 -19.18 1.71 -7.27
N MET A 53 -19.07 1.31 -6.00
CA MET A 53 -20.13 0.59 -5.29
C MET A 53 -21.41 1.40 -5.15
N GLU A 54 -21.30 2.71 -4.87
CA GLU A 54 -22.45 3.63 -4.77
C GLU A 54 -23.22 3.75 -6.09
N THR A 55 -22.51 3.67 -7.21
CA THR A 55 -23.06 3.84 -8.57
C THR A 55 -23.24 2.52 -9.31
N PHE A 56 -22.99 1.38 -8.66
CA PHE A 56 -22.90 0.07 -9.33
C PHE A 56 -24.16 -0.29 -10.11
N ASN A 57 -25.33 -0.06 -9.52
CA ASN A 57 -26.62 -0.40 -10.14
C ASN A 57 -27.12 0.63 -11.16
N LEU A 58 -26.43 1.78 -11.32
CA LEU A 58 -26.87 2.87 -12.19
C LEU A 58 -26.26 2.83 -13.59
N HIS A 59 -25.27 1.96 -13.84
CA HIS A 59 -24.53 1.96 -15.07
C HIS A 59 -24.70 0.66 -15.88
N TRP A 60 -25.13 0.79 -17.13
CA TRP A 60 -25.15 -0.27 -18.15
C TRP A 60 -23.75 -0.84 -18.45
N GLN A 61 -22.69 -0.06 -18.20
CA GLN A 61 -21.30 -0.48 -18.29
C GLN A 61 -20.69 -0.59 -16.91
N VAL A 62 -20.92 -1.71 -16.26
CA VAL A 62 -20.32 -1.99 -14.95
C VAL A 62 -18.79 -2.06 -15.10
N LYS A 63 -18.09 -1.19 -14.38
CA LYS A 63 -16.63 -1.18 -14.27
C LYS A 63 -16.21 -2.20 -13.22
N THR A 64 -15.01 -2.73 -13.36
CA THR A 64 -14.40 -3.61 -12.36
C THR A 64 -13.79 -2.79 -11.21
N PHE A 65 -13.76 -3.37 -10.02
CA PHE A 65 -13.10 -2.80 -8.85
C PHE A 65 -11.59 -2.75 -9.05
N LYS A 66 -10.96 -1.70 -8.57
CA LYS A 66 -9.49 -1.56 -8.64
C LYS A 66 -8.84 -2.41 -7.54
N THR A 67 -7.83 -3.18 -7.94
CA THR A 67 -7.04 -4.05 -7.06
C THR A 67 -5.54 -3.97 -7.36
N GLY A 68 -5.11 -3.05 -8.23
CA GLY A 68 -3.76 -3.00 -8.74
C GLY A 68 -2.72 -2.60 -7.69
N SER A 69 -3.02 -1.61 -6.84
CA SER A 69 -2.14 -1.18 -5.75
C SER A 69 -2.02 -2.27 -4.68
N TRP A 70 -3.14 -2.90 -4.31
CA TRP A 70 -3.16 -4.05 -3.42
C TRP A 70 -2.26 -5.18 -3.93
N ASN A 71 -2.46 -5.62 -5.16
CA ASN A 71 -1.71 -6.74 -5.73
C ASN A 71 -0.20 -6.49 -5.78
N ARG A 72 0.22 -5.23 -6.00
CA ARG A 72 1.64 -4.85 -5.99
C ARG A 72 2.25 -4.77 -4.60
N ASN A 73 1.46 -4.45 -3.59
CA ASN A 73 1.98 -4.05 -2.28
C ASN A 73 1.63 -5.01 -1.14
N LYS A 74 0.65 -5.91 -1.29
CA LYS A 74 0.14 -6.79 -0.22
C LYS A 74 1.23 -7.55 0.56
N ALA A 75 2.31 -7.96 -0.12
CA ALA A 75 3.44 -8.65 0.51
C ALA A 75 4.42 -7.73 1.26
N LYS A 76 4.17 -6.41 1.28
CA LYS A 76 5.05 -5.40 1.89
C LYS A 76 4.34 -4.61 2.99
N LEU A 77 3.18 -5.06 3.43
CA LEU A 77 2.32 -4.36 4.40
C LEU A 77 2.51 -4.89 5.84
N ASP A 78 3.60 -5.58 6.11
CA ASP A 78 4.00 -6.11 7.42
C ASP A 78 4.18 -5.04 8.51
N PHE A 79 4.34 -3.78 8.10
CA PHE A 79 4.40 -2.63 9.01
C PHE A 79 3.02 -2.18 9.54
N LEU A 80 1.93 -2.65 8.95
CA LEU A 80 0.56 -2.42 9.43
C LEU A 80 0.21 -3.42 10.54
N ASN A 81 -0.69 -3.03 11.43
CA ASN A 81 -1.21 -3.94 12.44
C ASN A 81 -2.06 -5.06 11.79
N GLN A 82 -2.11 -6.22 12.45
CA GLN A 82 -2.80 -7.40 11.93
C GLN A 82 -4.29 -7.17 11.62
N PRO A 83 -5.09 -6.45 12.45
CA PRO A 83 -6.48 -6.18 12.14
C PRO A 83 -6.66 -5.42 10.83
N LEU A 84 -5.80 -4.42 10.54
CA LEU A 84 -5.88 -3.65 9.30
C LEU A 84 -5.44 -4.47 8.09
N GLN A 85 -4.40 -5.31 8.24
CA GLN A 85 -4.00 -6.23 7.17
C GLN A 85 -5.14 -7.19 6.81
N THR A 86 -5.84 -7.73 7.81
CA THR A 86 -7.00 -8.62 7.60
C THR A 86 -8.13 -7.88 6.91
N ALA A 87 -8.50 -6.68 7.38
CA ALA A 87 -9.55 -5.89 6.76
C ALA A 87 -9.25 -5.54 5.29
N LEU A 88 -8.00 -5.20 4.98
CA LEU A 88 -7.54 -4.97 3.60
C LEU A 88 -7.63 -6.23 2.76
N SER A 89 -7.16 -7.36 3.29
CA SER A 89 -7.22 -8.66 2.61
C SER A 89 -8.65 -9.03 2.26
N ASP A 90 -9.58 -8.91 3.22
CA ASP A 90 -10.99 -9.21 3.03
C ASP A 90 -11.63 -8.29 1.97
N ALA A 91 -11.37 -6.96 2.08
CA ALA A 91 -11.89 -6.00 1.12
C ALA A 91 -11.44 -6.29 -0.31
N PHE A 92 -10.15 -6.55 -0.51
CA PHE A 92 -9.61 -6.78 -1.85
C PHE A 92 -9.85 -8.19 -2.38
N SER A 93 -10.03 -9.19 -1.51
CA SER A 93 -10.51 -10.52 -1.89
C SER A 93 -11.93 -10.44 -2.45
N ILE A 94 -12.85 -9.84 -1.70
CA ILE A 94 -14.25 -9.66 -2.13
C ILE A 94 -14.32 -8.84 -3.43
N ALA A 95 -13.51 -7.78 -3.56
CA ALA A 95 -13.44 -7.00 -4.79
C ALA A 95 -12.94 -7.84 -5.98
N GLY A 96 -12.00 -8.75 -5.74
CA GLY A 96 -11.52 -9.72 -6.73
C GLY A 96 -12.61 -10.69 -7.19
N ASP A 97 -13.38 -11.25 -6.25
CA ASP A 97 -14.50 -12.15 -6.54
C ASP A 97 -15.56 -11.45 -7.39
N PHE A 98 -15.95 -10.21 -7.02
CA PHE A 98 -16.87 -9.41 -7.84
C PHE A 98 -16.32 -9.11 -9.24
N ASN A 99 -15.02 -8.89 -9.38
CA ASN A 99 -14.42 -8.69 -10.70
C ASN A 99 -14.53 -9.95 -11.57
N GLN A 100 -14.44 -11.15 -10.99
CA GLN A 100 -14.66 -12.39 -11.70
C GLN A 100 -16.12 -12.53 -12.13
N GLU A 101 -17.08 -12.26 -11.23
CA GLU A 101 -18.51 -12.29 -11.53
C GLU A 101 -18.89 -11.28 -12.64
N ILE A 102 -18.39 -10.04 -12.56
CA ILE A 102 -18.60 -9.01 -13.59
C ILE A 102 -18.02 -9.45 -14.92
N THR A 103 -16.84 -10.07 -14.92
CA THR A 103 -16.18 -10.54 -16.14
C THR A 103 -16.97 -11.70 -16.77
N ALA A 104 -17.47 -12.63 -15.95
CA ALA A 104 -18.31 -13.73 -16.39
C ALA A 104 -19.63 -13.20 -16.99
N ALA A 105 -20.32 -12.29 -16.30
CA ALA A 105 -21.55 -11.69 -16.79
C ALA A 105 -21.37 -10.98 -18.14
N LYS A 106 -20.27 -10.25 -18.30
CA LYS A 106 -19.93 -9.59 -19.59
C LYS A 106 -19.66 -10.59 -20.70
N LYS A 107 -18.91 -11.68 -20.40
CA LYS A 107 -18.61 -12.73 -21.36
C LYS A 107 -19.88 -13.39 -21.91
N TYR A 108 -20.85 -13.65 -21.03
CA TYR A 108 -22.09 -14.29 -21.39
C TYR A 108 -23.20 -13.30 -21.81
N LYS A 109 -22.90 -11.99 -21.86
CA LYS A 109 -23.83 -10.90 -22.19
C LYS A 109 -25.14 -10.95 -21.35
N SER A 110 -25.02 -11.36 -20.08
CA SER A 110 -26.16 -11.54 -19.19
C SER A 110 -26.37 -10.28 -18.32
N SER A 111 -27.28 -9.41 -18.75
CA SER A 111 -27.68 -8.22 -17.99
C SER A 111 -28.40 -8.59 -16.67
N SER A 112 -29.19 -9.65 -16.67
CA SER A 112 -29.88 -10.15 -15.48
C SER A 112 -28.90 -10.63 -14.42
N TYR A 113 -27.84 -11.31 -14.82
CA TYR A 113 -26.78 -11.73 -13.89
C TYR A 113 -26.03 -10.54 -13.30
N LEU A 114 -25.70 -9.54 -14.12
CA LEU A 114 -25.10 -8.30 -13.62
C LEU A 114 -25.99 -7.58 -12.59
N ALA A 115 -27.29 -7.53 -12.82
CA ALA A 115 -28.25 -6.92 -11.92
C ALA A 115 -28.42 -7.68 -10.60
N SER A 116 -28.11 -8.99 -10.58
CA SER A 116 -28.20 -9.83 -9.36
C SER A 116 -26.97 -9.73 -8.46
N ILE A 117 -25.86 -9.10 -8.92
CA ILE A 117 -24.66 -8.97 -8.12
C ILE A 117 -24.89 -7.93 -7.01
N SER A 118 -24.95 -8.37 -5.75
CA SER A 118 -25.04 -7.48 -4.60
C SER A 118 -23.65 -7.14 -4.05
N VAL A 119 -23.24 -5.91 -4.28
CA VAL A 119 -21.92 -5.41 -3.83
C VAL A 119 -21.88 -4.95 -2.36
N ASP A 120 -23.01 -5.07 -1.63
CA ASP A 120 -23.13 -4.60 -0.24
C ASP A 120 -22.13 -5.28 0.71
N LYS A 121 -21.76 -6.53 0.44
CA LYS A 121 -20.75 -7.27 1.21
C LYS A 121 -19.40 -6.54 1.27
N LEU A 122 -19.09 -5.71 0.27
CA LEU A 122 -17.84 -4.97 0.17
C LEU A 122 -17.87 -3.67 1.02
N ARG A 123 -19.05 -3.16 1.37
CA ARG A 123 -19.22 -1.86 2.05
C ARG A 123 -18.46 -1.78 3.38
N LYS A 124 -18.69 -2.74 4.26
CA LYS A 124 -18.08 -2.76 5.60
C LYS A 124 -16.55 -2.95 5.54
N PRO A 125 -16.01 -3.94 4.80
CA PRO A 125 -14.54 -4.11 4.67
C PRO A 125 -13.84 -2.88 4.09
N LEU A 126 -14.40 -2.23 3.06
CA LEU A 126 -13.83 -1.00 2.51
C LEU A 126 -13.84 0.16 3.51
N ALA A 127 -14.93 0.34 4.26
CA ALA A 127 -15.03 1.40 5.27
C ALA A 127 -14.00 1.20 6.39
N THR A 128 -13.89 -0.02 6.92
CA THR A 128 -12.91 -0.37 7.96
C THR A 128 -11.47 -0.19 7.46
N SER A 129 -11.17 -0.64 6.24
CA SER A 129 -9.86 -0.48 5.63
C SER A 129 -9.50 0.99 5.42
N LYS A 130 -10.46 1.80 4.95
CA LYS A 130 -10.26 3.24 4.76
C LYS A 130 -9.92 3.92 6.07
N GLN A 131 -10.75 3.70 7.11
CA GLN A 131 -10.52 4.30 8.42
C GLN A 131 -9.13 3.95 8.97
N GLY A 132 -8.76 2.68 8.96
CA GLY A 132 -7.46 2.25 9.48
C GLY A 132 -6.27 2.82 8.71
N LEU A 133 -6.39 2.98 7.38
CA LEU A 133 -5.34 3.62 6.57
C LEU A 133 -5.26 5.13 6.81
N ASP A 134 -6.39 5.81 6.98
CA ASP A 134 -6.45 7.25 7.30
C ASP A 134 -5.82 7.51 8.68
N GLU A 135 -6.14 6.70 9.69
CA GLU A 135 -5.54 6.76 11.02
C GLU A 135 -4.02 6.55 10.96
N TRP A 136 -3.58 5.52 10.23
CA TRP A 136 -2.15 5.26 10.03
C TRP A 136 -1.42 6.44 9.38
N LEU A 137 -2.02 7.05 8.35
CA LEU A 137 -1.44 8.24 7.69
C LEU A 137 -1.33 9.42 8.64
N GLN A 138 -2.37 9.72 9.42
CA GLN A 138 -2.35 10.83 10.38
C GLN A 138 -1.24 10.66 11.41
N GLU A 139 -1.08 9.46 11.96
CA GLU A 139 -0.02 9.17 12.93
C GLU A 139 1.39 9.30 12.33
N ASN A 140 1.59 8.80 11.11
CA ASN A 140 2.93 8.75 10.51
C ASN A 140 3.31 10.07 9.81
N MET A 141 2.36 10.79 9.23
CA MET A 141 2.61 12.14 8.71
C MET A 141 2.89 13.16 9.83
N GLY A 142 2.17 13.06 10.95
CA GLY A 142 2.45 13.89 12.14
C GLY A 142 3.86 13.65 12.68
N ARG A 143 4.29 12.41 12.77
CA ARG A 143 5.67 12.04 13.18
C ARG A 143 6.73 12.55 12.20
N ALA A 144 6.49 12.46 10.90
CA ALA A 144 7.41 12.93 9.87
C ALA A 144 7.60 14.46 9.92
N MET A 145 6.53 15.22 10.15
CA MET A 145 6.59 16.68 10.31
C MET A 145 7.32 17.10 11.58
N LEU A 146 7.11 16.41 12.70
CA LEU A 146 7.81 16.66 13.97
C LEU A 146 9.31 16.37 13.85
N LYS A 147 9.69 15.31 13.15
CA LYS A 147 11.08 14.94 12.90
C LYS A 147 11.80 15.98 12.01
N LYS A 148 11.09 16.52 11.01
CA LYS A 148 11.61 17.59 10.13
C LYS A 148 11.82 18.90 10.90
N ARG A 149 10.92 19.26 11.82
CA ARG A 149 11.08 20.44 12.69
C ARG A 149 12.27 20.33 13.63
N ARG A 150 12.45 19.16 14.30
CA ARG A 150 13.61 18.94 15.20
C ARG A 150 14.95 18.98 14.47
N GLY A 151 15.02 18.54 13.22
CA GLY A 151 16.25 18.61 12.41
C GLY A 151 16.64 20.02 11.94
N LEU A 152 15.69 20.96 11.91
CA LEU A 152 15.94 22.37 11.53
C LEU A 152 16.38 23.27 12.72
N PHE A 153 16.06 22.89 13.95
CA PHE A 153 16.36 23.66 15.16
C PHE A 153 17.48 23.04 16.03
N GLY A 154 18.14 22.00 15.54
CA GLY A 154 19.24 21.32 16.21
C GLY A 154 20.60 21.67 15.60
N ARG A 155 20.93 22.96 15.55
CA ARG A 155 22.29 23.48 15.38
C ARG A 155 22.53 24.59 16.35
#